data_a37bedf651d8ecb3a6fe95d923a91568
#
_entry.id   a37bedf651d8ecb3a6fe95d923a91568
#
_cell.length_a   1.000
_cell.length_b   1.000
_cell.length_c   1.000
_cell.angle_alpha   90.00
_cell.angle_beta   90.00
_cell.angle_gamma   90.00
#
_symmetry.space_group_name_H-M   'P 1'
#
loop_
_entity.id
_entity.type
_entity.pdbx_description
1 polymer ?
#
loop_
_entity_poly.entity_id
_entity_poly.type
_entity_poly.pdbx_seq_one_letter_code
_entity_poly.pdbx_strand_id
1 'polypeptide(L)'
;MIAHVKALQMGDGFTDGVFLGPVQNSMQYEKVSSLFDDIEKSGQKVAIGGKIDKNSGGYYITPTIIDNPDENSRIVQEEPFGPILPILKWSTEEEVIERANSTEMGLGASVWTSSVEEAERISRQLEAGSVWTNGHLVSGQS
;
A
#
# COMPACT_ATOMS: atom_id res chain seq x y z
N MET A 1 -3.40 -7.93 -10.03
CA MET A 1 -3.68 -6.82 -9.11
C MET A 1 -4.58 -5.73 -9.71
N ILE A 2 -4.25 -5.09 -10.83
CA ILE A 2 -5.06 -4.00 -11.45
C ILE A 2 -6.53 -4.40 -11.68
N ALA A 3 -6.80 -5.60 -12.23
CA ALA A 3 -8.17 -6.05 -12.46
C ALA A 3 -8.97 -6.20 -11.14
N HIS A 4 -8.32 -6.66 -10.08
CA HIS A 4 -8.93 -6.75 -8.76
C HIS A 4 -9.27 -5.35 -8.20
N VAL A 5 -8.30 -4.43 -8.23
CA VAL A 5 -8.52 -3.05 -7.73
C VAL A 5 -9.63 -2.33 -8.50
N LYS A 6 -9.74 -2.57 -9.82
CA LYS A 6 -10.84 -2.03 -10.64
C LYS A 6 -12.22 -2.54 -10.24
N ALA A 7 -12.29 -3.73 -9.68
CA ALA A 7 -13.56 -4.34 -9.27
C ALA A 7 -14.02 -3.89 -7.87
N LEU A 8 -13.17 -3.23 -7.11
CA LEU A 8 -13.52 -2.73 -5.78
C LEU A 8 -14.54 -1.60 -5.88
N GLN A 9 -15.67 -1.79 -5.23
CA GLN A 9 -16.70 -0.75 -5.15
C GLN A 9 -16.36 0.24 -4.03
N MET A 10 -16.36 1.51 -4.37
CA MET A 10 -16.17 2.61 -3.41
C MET A 10 -17.49 3.34 -3.21
N GLY A 11 -17.82 3.67 -1.97
CA GLY A 11 -19.07 4.35 -1.65
C GLY A 11 -19.32 4.45 -0.16
N ASP A 12 -20.57 4.72 0.20
CA ASP A 12 -21.03 4.74 1.58
C ASP A 12 -20.94 3.33 2.20
N GLY A 13 -20.30 3.22 3.37
CA GLY A 13 -20.09 1.96 4.07
C GLY A 13 -21.37 1.24 4.53
N PHE A 14 -22.53 1.89 4.48
CA PHE A 14 -23.83 1.28 4.74
C PHE A 14 -24.48 0.68 3.49
N THR A 15 -23.85 0.81 2.32
CA THR A 15 -24.35 0.27 1.06
C THR A 15 -23.77 -1.14 0.82
N ASP A 16 -24.64 -2.10 0.52
CA ASP A 16 -24.24 -3.48 0.24
C ASP A 16 -23.27 -3.56 -0.95
N GLY A 17 -22.22 -4.36 -0.79
CA GLY A 17 -21.20 -4.57 -1.82
C GLY A 17 -20.11 -3.50 -1.87
N VAL A 18 -20.19 -2.44 -1.09
CA VAL A 18 -19.12 -1.45 -0.96
C VAL A 18 -17.96 -2.06 -0.16
N PHE A 19 -16.75 -1.96 -0.73
CA PHE A 19 -15.52 -2.44 -0.11
C PHE A 19 -14.69 -1.30 0.49
N LEU A 20 -14.70 -0.12 -0.15
CA LEU A 20 -13.93 1.05 0.28
C LEU A 20 -14.86 2.22 0.61
N GLY A 21 -14.80 2.66 1.86
CA GLY A 21 -15.42 3.90 2.33
C GLY A 21 -14.53 5.12 2.12
N PRO A 22 -14.95 6.29 2.62
CA PRO A 22 -14.12 7.50 2.64
C PRO A 22 -12.98 7.35 3.65
N VAL A 23 -11.90 8.13 3.49
CA VAL A 23 -10.88 8.26 4.54
C VAL A 23 -11.45 9.01 5.75
N GLN A 24 -10.80 8.83 6.89
CA GLN A 24 -11.35 9.15 8.21
C GLN A 24 -11.79 10.60 8.40
N ASN A 25 -11.03 11.58 7.88
CA ASN A 25 -11.27 13.01 8.10
C ASN A 25 -10.58 13.88 7.05
N SER A 26 -10.79 15.19 7.11
CA SER A 26 -10.20 16.16 6.18
C SER A 26 -8.67 16.18 6.23
N MET A 27 -8.08 16.09 7.42
CA MET A 27 -6.63 16.12 7.58
C MET A 27 -5.98 14.93 6.84
N GLN A 28 -6.55 13.73 6.98
CA GLN A 28 -6.06 12.55 6.27
C GLN A 28 -6.30 12.63 4.76
N TYR A 29 -7.45 13.17 4.36
CA TYR A 29 -7.75 13.42 2.95
C TYR A 29 -6.74 14.39 2.32
N GLU A 30 -6.41 15.48 3.02
CA GLU A 30 -5.42 16.46 2.57
C GLU A 30 -3.99 15.86 2.50
N LYS A 31 -3.61 15.03 3.50
CA LYS A 31 -2.33 14.31 3.48
C LYS A 31 -2.21 13.44 2.24
N VAL A 32 -3.20 12.59 1.97
CA VAL A 32 -3.19 11.73 0.78
C VAL A 32 -3.25 12.54 -0.50
N SER A 33 -4.03 13.63 -0.53
CA SER A 33 -4.08 14.54 -1.68
C SER A 33 -2.70 15.13 -1.98
N SER A 34 -1.94 15.51 -0.96
CA SER A 34 -0.58 16.03 -1.14
C SER A 34 0.40 15.00 -1.72
N LEU A 35 0.18 13.71 -1.44
CA LEU A 35 0.95 12.62 -2.07
C LEU A 35 0.62 12.48 -3.56
N PHE A 36 -0.65 12.66 -3.95
CA PHE A 36 -1.01 12.67 -5.38
C PHE A 36 -0.37 13.84 -6.12
N ASP A 37 -0.36 15.03 -5.51
CA ASP A 37 0.31 16.19 -6.08
C ASP A 37 1.83 15.95 -6.25
N ASP A 38 2.45 15.27 -5.31
CA ASP A 38 3.87 14.90 -5.36
C ASP A 38 4.14 13.86 -6.47
N ILE A 39 3.31 12.84 -6.58
CA ILE A 39 3.39 11.81 -7.62
C ILE A 39 3.28 12.42 -9.02
N GLU A 40 2.35 13.36 -9.21
CA GLU A 40 2.16 14.06 -10.49
C GLU A 40 3.39 14.93 -10.82
N LYS A 41 3.85 15.74 -9.86
CA LYS A 41 5.01 16.62 -10.03
C LYS A 41 6.32 15.89 -10.32
N SER A 42 6.51 14.73 -9.67
CA SER A 42 7.69 13.89 -9.87
C SER A 42 7.58 12.96 -11.09
N GLY A 43 6.44 12.97 -11.80
CA GLY A 43 6.22 12.20 -13.01
C GLY A 43 6.20 10.69 -12.79
N GLN A 44 5.80 10.24 -11.61
CA GLN A 44 5.75 8.81 -11.28
C GLN A 44 4.63 8.11 -12.04
N LYS A 45 4.86 6.85 -12.36
CA LYS A 45 3.93 6.07 -13.18
C LYS A 45 2.76 5.55 -12.36
N VAL A 46 1.56 6.06 -12.65
CA VAL A 46 0.31 5.56 -12.09
C VAL A 46 -0.22 4.41 -12.95
N ALA A 47 -0.34 3.22 -12.36
CA ALA A 47 -0.86 2.03 -13.05
C ALA A 47 -2.39 1.99 -13.08
N ILE A 48 -3.04 2.51 -12.04
CA ILE A 48 -4.50 2.65 -11.93
C ILE A 48 -4.83 3.73 -10.89
N GLY A 49 -5.98 4.39 -11.04
CA GLY A 49 -6.44 5.45 -10.16
C GLY A 49 -5.75 6.77 -10.46
N GLY A 50 -5.11 7.37 -9.47
CA GLY A 50 -4.36 8.62 -9.61
C GLY A 50 -5.23 9.88 -9.64
N LYS A 51 -6.50 9.77 -9.25
CA LYS A 51 -7.42 10.91 -9.24
C LYS A 51 -8.22 10.96 -7.96
N ILE A 52 -8.45 12.18 -7.50
CA ILE A 52 -9.35 12.47 -6.39
C ILE A 52 -10.52 13.27 -6.94
N ASP A 53 -11.73 12.74 -6.79
CA ASP A 53 -12.94 13.49 -7.13
C ASP A 53 -13.31 14.42 -5.97
N LYS A 54 -12.94 15.68 -6.10
CA LYS A 54 -13.24 16.73 -5.12
C LYS A 54 -14.72 17.05 -5.00
N ASN A 55 -15.55 16.58 -5.95
CA ASN A 55 -17.00 16.82 -5.97
C ASN A 55 -17.81 15.61 -5.43
N SER A 56 -17.15 14.59 -4.91
CA SER A 56 -17.81 13.36 -4.41
C SER A 56 -18.69 13.57 -3.17
N GLY A 57 -18.67 14.74 -2.56
CA GLY A 57 -19.45 15.05 -1.35
C GLY A 57 -18.93 14.40 -0.07
N GLY A 58 -17.74 13.77 -0.11
CA GLY A 58 -17.07 13.12 1.02
C GLY A 58 -15.57 12.96 0.80
N TYR A 59 -14.89 12.33 1.75
CA TYR A 59 -13.44 12.13 1.69
C TYR A 59 -13.06 10.87 0.90
N TYR A 60 -13.63 10.71 -0.29
CA TYR A 60 -13.42 9.56 -1.15
C TYR A 60 -12.14 9.72 -1.98
N ILE A 61 -11.31 8.68 -1.98
CA ILE A 61 -10.06 8.62 -2.73
C ILE A 61 -10.10 7.35 -3.58
N THR A 62 -9.95 7.49 -4.89
CA THR A 62 -9.94 6.35 -5.80
C THR A 62 -8.74 5.44 -5.52
N PRO A 63 -8.95 4.12 -5.38
CA PRO A 63 -7.86 3.17 -5.19
C PRO A 63 -6.80 3.30 -6.27
N THR A 64 -5.56 3.48 -5.84
CA THR A 64 -4.45 3.86 -6.71
C THR A 64 -3.26 2.94 -6.52
N ILE A 65 -2.64 2.53 -7.64
CA ILE A 65 -1.37 1.81 -7.66
C ILE A 65 -0.33 2.65 -8.39
N ILE A 66 0.82 2.83 -7.76
CA ILE A 66 2.01 3.47 -8.34
C ILE A 66 2.98 2.36 -8.76
N ASP A 67 3.36 2.35 -10.04
CA ASP A 67 4.19 1.31 -10.65
C ASP A 67 5.67 1.67 -10.57
N ASN A 68 6.38 1.01 -9.68
CA ASN A 68 7.82 1.12 -9.49
C ASN A 68 8.30 2.56 -9.29
N PRO A 69 7.77 3.27 -8.27
CA PRO A 69 8.21 4.63 -7.96
C PRO A 69 9.66 4.67 -7.48
N ASP A 70 10.25 5.87 -7.44
CA ASP A 70 11.56 6.07 -6.85
C ASP A 70 11.55 5.69 -5.36
N GLU A 71 12.59 4.99 -4.90
CA GLU A 71 12.72 4.51 -3.53
C GLU A 71 12.67 5.64 -2.49
N ASN A 72 13.22 6.81 -2.83
CA ASN A 72 13.27 7.98 -1.95
C ASN A 72 12.03 8.87 -2.08
N SER A 73 11.04 8.45 -2.88
CA SER A 73 9.81 9.22 -3.03
C SER A 73 8.96 9.17 -1.76
N ARG A 74 8.19 10.22 -1.52
CA ARG A 74 7.30 10.32 -0.37
C ARG A 74 6.32 9.13 -0.27
N ILE A 75 5.82 8.64 -1.41
CA ILE A 75 4.88 7.52 -1.43
C ILE A 75 5.51 6.19 -0.97
N VAL A 76 6.82 6.04 -1.04
CA VAL A 76 7.56 4.87 -0.53
C VAL A 76 7.96 5.08 0.92
N GLN A 77 8.40 6.29 1.28
CA GLN A 77 8.96 6.60 2.60
C GLN A 77 7.91 6.98 3.65
N GLU A 78 6.72 7.42 3.25
CA GLU A 78 5.64 7.80 4.17
C GLU A 78 4.49 6.78 4.13
N GLU A 79 3.89 6.47 5.29
CA GLU A 79 2.63 5.73 5.33
C GLU A 79 1.46 6.63 4.92
N PRO A 80 0.77 6.35 3.80
CA PRO A 80 -0.29 7.22 3.31
C PRO A 80 -1.58 7.17 4.16
N PHE A 81 -1.86 6.07 4.86
CA PHE A 81 -3.14 5.83 5.54
C PHE A 81 -4.35 6.11 4.65
N GLY A 82 -4.29 5.64 3.41
CA GLY A 82 -5.31 5.81 2.38
C GLY A 82 -5.15 4.77 1.26
N PRO A 83 -6.09 4.70 0.30
CA PRO A 83 -6.12 3.65 -0.72
C PRO A 83 -5.12 3.91 -1.85
N ILE A 84 -3.86 4.10 -1.52
CA ILE A 84 -2.75 4.28 -2.46
C ILE A 84 -1.61 3.34 -2.09
N LEU A 85 -1.12 2.57 -3.06
CA LEU A 85 -0.14 1.52 -2.86
C LEU A 85 1.01 1.66 -3.87
N PRO A 86 2.26 1.88 -3.44
CA PRO A 86 3.44 1.72 -4.28
C PRO A 86 3.77 0.23 -4.45
N ILE A 87 4.12 -0.17 -5.67
CA ILE A 87 4.60 -1.52 -5.98
C ILE A 87 5.97 -1.38 -6.62
N LEU A 88 6.97 -1.91 -5.94
CA LEU A 88 8.36 -1.84 -6.36
C LEU A 88 8.82 -3.21 -6.88
N LYS A 89 9.66 -3.21 -7.91
CA LYS A 89 10.30 -4.40 -8.45
C LYS A 89 11.63 -4.61 -7.75
N TRP A 90 12.00 -5.85 -7.61
CA TRP A 90 13.29 -6.27 -7.07
C TRP A 90 13.88 -7.37 -7.93
N SER A 91 15.17 -7.64 -7.78
CA SER A 91 15.92 -8.60 -8.60
C SER A 91 16.57 -9.69 -7.78
N THR A 92 17.02 -9.39 -6.55
CA THR A 92 17.64 -10.37 -5.66
C THR A 92 17.01 -10.33 -4.28
N GLU A 93 17.12 -11.44 -3.56
CA GLU A 93 16.59 -11.55 -2.20
C GLU A 93 17.26 -10.55 -1.25
N GLU A 94 18.56 -10.39 -1.37
CA GLU A 94 19.34 -9.45 -0.56
C GLU A 94 18.85 -8.01 -0.77
N GLU A 95 18.65 -7.63 -2.04
CA GLU A 95 18.12 -6.31 -2.41
C GLU A 95 16.76 -6.05 -1.77
N VAL A 96 15.81 -6.99 -1.88
CA VAL A 96 14.45 -6.75 -1.35
C VAL A 96 14.43 -6.70 0.17
N ILE A 97 15.26 -7.48 0.85
CA ILE A 97 15.37 -7.45 2.32
C ILE A 97 15.96 -6.11 2.78
N GLU A 98 17.05 -5.66 2.18
CA GLU A 98 17.66 -4.37 2.47
C GLU A 98 16.65 -3.22 2.28
N ARG A 99 15.94 -3.21 1.17
CA ARG A 99 14.93 -2.19 0.84
C ARG A 99 13.72 -2.25 1.78
N ALA A 100 13.25 -3.44 2.14
CA ALA A 100 12.15 -3.59 3.08
C ALA A 100 12.49 -3.05 4.48
N ASN A 101 13.77 -3.13 4.87
CA ASN A 101 14.26 -2.63 6.15
C ASN A 101 14.76 -1.17 6.09
N SER A 102 14.72 -0.51 4.92
CA SER A 102 15.27 0.84 4.74
C SER A 102 14.36 1.98 5.21
N THR A 103 13.13 1.68 5.64
CA THR A 103 12.18 2.67 6.15
C THR A 103 12.17 2.68 7.67
N GLU A 104 11.69 3.79 8.26
CA GLU A 104 11.47 3.88 9.72
C GLU A 104 10.25 3.09 10.20
N MET A 105 9.49 2.47 9.28
CA MET A 105 8.28 1.71 9.57
C MET A 105 8.62 0.26 9.89
N GLY A 106 8.10 -0.27 10.99
CA GLY A 106 8.41 -1.63 11.45
C GLY A 106 7.26 -2.31 12.19
N LEU A 107 6.01 -1.89 11.98
CA LEU A 107 4.86 -2.50 12.65
C LEU A 107 4.64 -3.94 12.18
N GLY A 108 4.60 -4.16 10.87
CA GLY A 108 4.34 -5.47 10.31
C GLY A 108 4.81 -5.63 8.88
N ALA A 109 5.18 -6.86 8.53
CA ALA A 109 5.58 -7.26 7.19
C ALA A 109 4.93 -8.58 6.78
N SER A 110 4.93 -8.89 5.49
CA SER A 110 4.43 -10.17 4.97
C SER A 110 5.36 -10.72 3.91
N VAL A 111 5.61 -12.03 3.95
CA VAL A 111 6.35 -12.78 2.93
C VAL A 111 5.40 -13.72 2.22
N TRP A 112 5.38 -13.68 0.90
CA TRP A 112 4.52 -14.52 0.07
C TRP A 112 5.37 -15.39 -0.85
N THR A 113 5.40 -16.69 -0.60
CA THR A 113 6.16 -17.68 -1.38
C THR A 113 5.56 -19.07 -1.22
N SER A 114 5.81 -19.95 -2.18
CA SER A 114 5.46 -21.37 -2.09
C SER A 114 6.50 -22.20 -1.32
N SER A 115 7.68 -21.66 -1.03
CA SER A 115 8.75 -22.32 -0.29
C SER A 115 8.71 -21.96 1.19
N VAL A 116 8.50 -22.95 2.05
CA VAL A 116 8.52 -22.77 3.51
C VAL A 116 9.91 -22.33 4.00
N GLU A 117 10.96 -22.91 3.43
CA GLU A 117 12.35 -22.58 3.78
C GLU A 117 12.70 -21.12 3.43
N GLU A 118 12.26 -20.67 2.25
CA GLU A 118 12.43 -19.29 1.81
C GLU A 118 11.66 -18.32 2.70
N ALA A 119 10.39 -18.65 3.02
CA ALA A 119 9.57 -17.86 3.91
C ALA A 119 10.22 -17.68 5.29
N GLU A 120 10.73 -18.76 5.88
CA GLU A 120 11.39 -18.74 7.18
C GLU A 120 12.70 -17.93 7.13
N ARG A 121 13.50 -18.11 6.09
CA ARG A 121 14.77 -17.41 5.92
C ARG A 121 14.59 -15.90 5.76
N ILE A 122 13.62 -15.47 4.90
CA ILE A 122 13.35 -14.06 4.67
C ILE A 122 12.69 -13.41 5.88
N SER A 123 11.67 -14.06 6.46
CA SER A 123 10.93 -13.49 7.60
C SER A 123 11.82 -13.18 8.81
N ARG A 124 12.87 -13.96 9.03
CA ARG A 124 13.85 -13.72 10.12
C ARG A 124 14.75 -12.52 9.89
N GLN A 125 14.83 -12.00 8.67
CA GLN A 125 15.67 -10.87 8.29
C GLN A 125 14.89 -9.56 8.17
N LEU A 126 13.55 -9.61 8.25
CA LEU A 126 12.73 -8.41 8.20
C LEU A 126 12.62 -7.75 9.58
N GLU A 127 12.93 -6.46 9.62
CA GLU A 127 12.90 -5.65 10.84
C GLU A 127 11.48 -5.14 11.12
N ALA A 128 10.60 -6.06 11.51
CA ALA A 128 9.20 -5.76 11.84
C ALA A 128 8.76 -6.48 13.11
N GLY A 129 7.86 -5.84 13.86
CA GLY A 129 7.29 -6.41 15.08
C GLY A 129 6.49 -7.67 14.88
N SER A 130 5.86 -7.80 13.70
CA SER A 130 5.15 -9.01 13.27
C SER A 130 5.43 -9.30 11.81
N VAL A 131 5.78 -10.55 11.49
CA VAL A 131 5.97 -10.99 10.09
C VAL A 131 5.05 -12.17 9.80
N TRP A 132 4.20 -12.03 8.79
CA TRP A 132 3.28 -13.09 8.35
C TRP A 132 3.81 -13.79 7.10
N THR A 133 3.56 -15.08 7.00
CA THR A 133 3.83 -15.88 5.80
C THR A 133 2.53 -16.24 5.11
N ASN A 134 2.41 -15.91 3.82
CA ASN A 134 1.23 -16.16 2.99
C ASN A 134 -0.09 -15.67 3.62
N GLY A 135 -0.01 -14.60 4.37
CA GLY A 135 -1.11 -13.94 5.04
C GLY A 135 -0.72 -12.52 5.43
N HIS A 136 -1.67 -11.75 5.94
CA HIS A 136 -1.43 -10.43 6.50
C HIS A 136 -2.49 -10.12 7.54
N LEU A 137 -2.08 -9.60 8.70
CA LEU A 137 -2.96 -9.29 9.85
C LEU A 137 -3.81 -10.48 10.36
N VAL A 138 -3.39 -11.70 10.05
CA VAL A 138 -4.05 -12.90 10.57
C VAL A 138 -3.47 -13.21 11.94
N SER A 139 -4.25 -13.03 13.00
CA SER A 139 -3.90 -13.56 14.31
C SER A 139 -4.10 -15.07 14.31
N GLY A 140 -3.05 -15.83 14.60
CA GLY A 140 -3.18 -17.29 14.75
C GLY A 140 -4.19 -17.60 15.84
N GLN A 141 -5.24 -18.35 15.51
CA GLN A 141 -5.99 -19.06 16.53
C GLN A 141 -5.10 -20.21 16.98
N SER A 142 -4.54 -20.09 18.16
CA SER A 142 -3.90 -21.19 18.89
C SER A 142 -4.93 -22.16 19.41
#